data_79b6e6b4c14dbb00490341b9385a58b0
#
_entry.id   79b6e6b4c14dbb00490341b9385a58b0
#
_cell.length_a   1.000
_cell.length_b   1.000
_cell.length_c   1.000
_cell.angle_alpha   90.00
_cell.angle_beta   90.00
_cell.angle_gamma   90.00
#
_symmetry.space_group_name_H-M   'P 1'
#
loop_
_entity.id
_entity.type
_entity.pdbx_description
1 polymer ?
#
loop_
_entity_poly.entity_id
_entity_poly.type
_entity_poly.pdbx_seq_one_letter_code
_entity_poly.pdbx_strand_id
1 'polypeptide(L)'
;MATQYVDKDDLKAYIGLSGTGQDNNIDNAIDSASRLIDAVCGRKFYQDSAVVVKTFTPKSPIYLQTPDISTTTGLIVKLDDNDDGTYETTLTLNTDYIVEPTNPRVIKITGGTTYYEPYNQITILDTRSSERFDPSIKNNVQVTAKWGYSTVPEDIKTATLIQALRYFKRKDTPFNTYGDVNTGVSELFSRLDPDVQTILKGHKKVTLSGTIL
;
A
#
# COMPACT_ATOMS: atom_id res chain seq x y z
N MET A 1 12.06 -7.91 -9.95
CA MET A 1 12.24 -6.46 -9.70
C MET A 1 11.12 -6.00 -8.80
N ALA A 2 11.39 -5.07 -7.89
CA ALA A 2 10.33 -4.46 -7.10
C ALA A 2 9.40 -3.66 -8.05
N THR A 3 8.08 -3.66 -7.78
CA THR A 3 7.12 -2.96 -8.62
C THR A 3 7.27 -1.45 -8.42
N GLN A 4 7.61 -0.74 -9.49
CA GLN A 4 7.64 0.72 -9.53
C GLN A 4 6.23 1.28 -9.71
N TYR A 5 5.97 2.49 -9.20
CA TYR A 5 4.65 3.13 -9.27
C TYR A 5 4.43 3.96 -10.53
N VAL A 6 5.50 4.34 -11.19
CA VAL A 6 5.55 4.98 -12.51
C VAL A 6 6.64 4.33 -13.33
N ASP A 7 6.56 4.40 -14.63
CA ASP A 7 7.64 3.95 -15.50
C ASP A 7 8.62 5.10 -15.81
N LYS A 8 9.74 4.74 -16.45
CA LYS A 8 10.77 5.72 -16.79
C LYS A 8 10.32 6.73 -17.84
N ASP A 9 9.40 6.34 -18.72
CA ASP A 9 8.91 7.22 -19.76
C ASP A 9 7.98 8.29 -19.18
N ASP A 10 7.20 7.93 -18.15
CA ASP A 10 6.42 8.89 -17.34
C ASP A 10 7.32 9.97 -16.72
N LEU A 11 8.44 9.55 -16.09
CA LEU A 11 9.37 10.51 -15.48
C LEU A 11 10.10 11.34 -16.52
N LYS A 12 10.52 10.73 -17.63
CA LYS A 12 11.12 11.46 -18.77
C LYS A 12 10.18 12.52 -19.32
N ALA A 13 8.93 12.17 -19.57
CA ALA A 13 7.90 13.10 -20.02
C ALA A 13 7.69 14.24 -19.00
N TYR A 14 7.65 13.91 -17.71
CA TYR A 14 7.46 14.88 -16.62
C TYR A 14 8.59 15.91 -16.55
N ILE A 15 9.84 15.52 -16.84
CA ILE A 15 11.02 16.41 -16.76
C ILE A 15 11.50 16.94 -18.12
N GLY A 16 10.82 16.58 -19.21
CA GLY A 16 11.21 16.99 -20.57
C GLY A 16 12.54 16.38 -21.04
N LEU A 17 12.90 15.18 -20.58
CA LEU A 17 14.15 14.49 -20.95
C LEU A 17 13.91 13.50 -22.10
N SER A 18 14.84 13.47 -23.08
CA SER A 18 14.83 12.50 -24.18
C SER A 18 16.12 11.66 -24.19
N GLY A 19 16.08 10.53 -24.90
CA GLY A 19 17.21 9.62 -25.04
C GLY A 19 17.30 8.59 -23.89
N THR A 20 18.31 7.71 -23.94
CA THR A 20 18.46 6.55 -23.05
C THR A 20 19.65 6.63 -22.10
N GLY A 21 20.49 7.67 -22.24
CA GLY A 21 21.74 7.80 -21.46
C GLY A 21 21.57 7.92 -19.96
N GLN A 22 20.35 8.22 -19.48
CA GLN A 22 20.05 8.37 -18.06
C GLN A 22 19.08 7.29 -17.53
N ASP A 23 18.70 6.32 -18.33
CA ASP A 23 17.66 5.34 -18.00
C ASP A 23 17.91 4.64 -16.65
N ASN A 24 19.11 4.16 -16.41
CA ASN A 24 19.46 3.49 -15.16
C ASN A 24 19.34 4.43 -13.94
N ASN A 25 19.70 5.70 -14.08
CA ASN A 25 19.59 6.68 -13.00
C ASN A 25 18.11 7.01 -12.72
N ILE A 26 17.30 7.07 -13.77
CA ILE A 26 15.86 7.28 -13.70
C ILE A 26 15.19 6.09 -13.00
N ASP A 27 15.47 4.86 -13.43
CA ASP A 27 14.93 3.63 -12.83
C ASP A 27 15.27 3.54 -11.34
N ASN A 28 16.52 3.84 -10.96
CA ASN A 28 16.96 3.87 -9.56
C ASN A 28 16.23 4.94 -8.74
N ALA A 29 16.00 6.12 -9.33
CA ALA A 29 15.28 7.21 -8.67
C ALA A 29 13.80 6.85 -8.43
N ILE A 30 13.14 6.23 -9.42
CA ILE A 30 11.76 5.78 -9.32
C ILE A 30 11.61 4.66 -8.28
N ASP A 31 12.52 3.67 -8.30
CA ASP A 31 12.49 2.59 -7.33
C ASP A 31 12.67 3.11 -5.90
N SER A 32 13.65 3.99 -5.70
CA SER A 32 13.89 4.63 -4.40
C SER A 32 12.69 5.45 -3.91
N ALA A 33 12.03 6.19 -4.81
CA ALA A 33 10.83 6.95 -4.47
C ALA A 33 9.66 6.03 -4.12
N SER A 34 9.44 4.97 -4.89
CA SER A 34 8.38 3.98 -4.64
C SER A 34 8.57 3.30 -3.27
N ARG A 35 9.78 2.86 -2.93
CA ARG A 35 10.07 2.23 -1.63
C ARG A 35 9.96 3.20 -0.46
N LEU A 36 10.34 4.48 -0.65
CA LEU A 36 10.12 5.50 0.36
C LEU A 36 8.61 5.68 0.66
N ILE A 37 7.79 5.75 -0.39
CA ILE A 37 6.34 5.89 -0.25
C ILE A 37 5.75 4.70 0.52
N ASP A 38 6.17 3.47 0.20
CA ASP A 38 5.75 2.27 0.96
C ASP A 38 6.09 2.40 2.44
N ALA A 39 7.32 2.79 2.74
CA ALA A 39 7.80 2.93 4.12
C ALA A 39 7.03 4.01 4.88
N VAL A 40 6.75 5.16 4.26
CA VAL A 40 6.02 6.28 4.87
C VAL A 40 4.54 5.94 5.11
N CYS A 41 3.93 5.19 4.19
CA CYS A 41 2.51 4.82 4.28
C CYS A 41 2.27 3.54 5.08
N GLY A 42 3.31 2.72 5.31
CA GLY A 42 3.17 1.41 5.95
C GLY A 42 2.36 0.41 5.11
N ARG A 43 2.34 0.60 3.78
CA ARG A 43 1.60 -0.24 2.83
C ARG A 43 2.21 -0.18 1.43
N LYS A 44 1.89 -1.17 0.59
CA LYS A 44 2.27 -1.18 -0.83
C LYS A 44 1.07 -0.84 -1.71
N PHE A 45 1.30 -0.09 -2.79
CA PHE A 45 0.26 0.36 -3.72
C PHE A 45 0.22 -0.45 -5.02
N TYR A 46 0.57 -1.72 -4.95
CA TYR A 46 0.45 -2.69 -6.04
C TYR A 46 -0.11 -4.01 -5.51
N GLN A 47 -0.69 -4.80 -6.40
CA GLN A 47 -1.29 -6.11 -6.09
C GLN A 47 -0.23 -7.22 -6.19
N ASP A 48 -0.32 -8.21 -5.32
CA ASP A 48 0.42 -9.45 -5.50
C ASP A 48 -0.04 -10.16 -6.79
N SER A 49 0.90 -10.72 -7.54
CA SER A 49 0.62 -11.42 -8.81
C SER A 49 -0.23 -12.68 -8.61
N ALA A 50 -0.12 -13.33 -7.45
CA ALA A 50 -0.87 -14.52 -7.07
C ALA A 50 -1.52 -14.32 -5.69
N VAL A 51 -2.44 -15.20 -5.34
CA VAL A 51 -2.96 -15.29 -3.98
C VAL A 51 -1.86 -15.77 -3.04
N VAL A 52 -1.77 -15.15 -1.87
CA VAL A 52 -0.78 -15.47 -0.84
C VAL A 52 -1.51 -15.74 0.47
N VAL A 53 -1.12 -16.81 1.14
CA VAL A 53 -1.64 -17.19 2.45
C VAL A 53 -0.91 -16.39 3.54
N LYS A 54 -1.67 -15.83 4.48
CA LYS A 54 -1.15 -15.22 5.71
C LYS A 54 -1.96 -15.67 6.90
N THR A 55 -1.31 -15.84 8.04
CA THR A 55 -1.94 -16.18 9.32
C THR A 55 -1.98 -15.00 10.25
N PHE A 56 -3.01 -14.93 11.08
CA PHE A 56 -3.26 -13.82 11.96
C PHE A 56 -3.73 -14.30 13.34
N THR A 57 -3.31 -13.56 14.37
CA THR A 57 -3.89 -13.65 15.70
C THR A 57 -4.90 -12.52 15.83
N PRO A 58 -6.21 -12.79 15.91
CA PRO A 58 -7.22 -11.76 16.05
C PRO A 58 -7.12 -11.08 17.42
N LYS A 59 -7.55 -9.81 17.50
CA LYS A 59 -7.66 -9.06 18.74
C LYS A 59 -9.11 -8.92 19.22
N SER A 60 -10.04 -9.38 18.41
CA SER A 60 -11.47 -9.31 18.68
C SER A 60 -12.15 -10.57 18.14
N PRO A 61 -13.22 -11.04 18.77
CA PRO A 61 -13.98 -12.19 18.28
C PRO A 61 -14.79 -11.93 17.01
N ILE A 62 -14.97 -10.65 16.63
CA ILE A 62 -15.85 -10.29 15.51
C ILE A 62 -15.14 -9.54 14.39
N TYR A 63 -13.95 -8.95 14.61
CA TYR A 63 -13.22 -8.30 13.53
C TYR A 63 -11.74 -8.65 13.53
N LEU A 64 -11.18 -8.75 12.33
CA LEU A 64 -9.78 -8.99 12.05
C LEU A 64 -9.23 -7.87 11.17
N GLN A 65 -8.26 -7.11 11.67
CA GLN A 65 -7.50 -6.18 10.87
C GLN A 65 -6.50 -6.93 9.99
N THR A 66 -6.50 -6.62 8.71
CA THR A 66 -5.61 -7.26 7.73
C THR A 66 -4.73 -6.23 7.01
N PRO A 67 -3.67 -6.67 6.33
CA PRO A 67 -3.11 -5.89 5.22
C PRO A 67 -4.17 -5.63 4.15
N ASP A 68 -3.87 -4.72 3.23
CA ASP A 68 -4.76 -4.38 2.13
C ASP A 68 -5.09 -5.61 1.27
N ILE A 69 -6.38 -5.92 1.11
CA ILE A 69 -6.92 -6.98 0.26
C ILE A 69 -7.47 -6.31 -0.99
N SER A 70 -6.86 -6.60 -2.14
CA SER A 70 -7.16 -5.89 -3.39
C SER A 70 -8.48 -6.29 -4.05
N THR A 71 -8.94 -7.51 -3.79
CA THR A 71 -10.15 -8.10 -4.38
C THR A 71 -10.67 -9.26 -3.54
N THR A 72 -11.97 -9.49 -3.60
CA THR A 72 -12.59 -10.67 -3.00
C THR A 72 -12.45 -11.94 -3.85
N THR A 73 -11.99 -11.81 -5.11
CA THR A 73 -11.72 -12.97 -5.97
C THR A 73 -10.53 -13.77 -5.43
N GLY A 74 -10.79 -15.03 -5.07
CA GLY A 74 -9.79 -15.92 -4.46
C GLY A 74 -9.54 -15.65 -2.98
N LEU A 75 -10.39 -14.85 -2.33
CA LEU A 75 -10.36 -14.67 -0.88
C LEU A 75 -10.93 -15.90 -0.20
N ILE A 76 -10.15 -16.49 0.70
CA ILE A 76 -10.57 -17.61 1.55
C ILE A 76 -10.16 -17.28 2.98
N VAL A 77 -11.07 -17.47 3.92
CA VAL A 77 -10.83 -17.29 5.36
C VAL A 77 -11.11 -18.60 6.05
N LYS A 78 -10.14 -19.06 6.84
CA LYS A 78 -10.24 -20.31 7.59
C LYS A 78 -9.86 -20.11 9.06
N LEU A 79 -10.44 -20.92 9.93
CA LEU A 79 -10.18 -20.95 11.35
C LEU A 79 -9.52 -22.27 11.76
N ASP A 80 -8.59 -22.19 12.70
CA ASP A 80 -8.09 -23.26 13.52
C ASP A 80 -8.82 -23.17 14.87
N ASP A 81 -9.79 -24.05 15.08
CA ASP A 81 -10.70 -23.97 16.21
C ASP A 81 -10.19 -24.70 17.45
N ASN A 82 -9.18 -25.55 17.30
CA ASN A 82 -8.69 -26.44 18.35
C ASN A 82 -7.21 -26.26 18.71
N ASP A 83 -6.53 -25.25 18.08
CA ASP A 83 -5.12 -24.91 18.28
C ASP A 83 -4.14 -26.06 17.94
N ASP A 84 -4.47 -26.86 16.91
CA ASP A 84 -3.59 -27.95 16.46
C ASP A 84 -2.77 -27.60 15.20
N GLY A 85 -2.95 -26.40 14.66
CA GLY A 85 -2.28 -25.88 13.45
C GLY A 85 -2.96 -26.30 12.16
N THR A 86 -4.14 -26.93 12.23
CA THR A 86 -4.99 -27.27 11.10
C THR A 86 -6.11 -26.22 10.99
N TYR A 87 -6.52 -25.85 9.81
CA TYR A 87 -7.58 -24.86 9.58
C TYR A 87 -8.80 -25.56 9.02
N GLU A 88 -9.65 -26.09 9.91
CA GLU A 88 -10.79 -26.96 9.55
C GLU A 88 -11.98 -26.15 9.06
N THR A 89 -12.32 -25.06 9.75
CA THR A 89 -13.52 -24.27 9.47
C THR A 89 -13.22 -23.25 8.38
N THR A 90 -13.97 -23.31 7.28
CA THR A 90 -13.90 -22.33 6.18
C THR A 90 -15.11 -21.42 6.23
N LEU A 91 -14.87 -20.12 6.39
CA LEU A 91 -15.92 -19.10 6.43
C LEU A 91 -16.40 -18.72 5.03
N THR A 92 -17.68 -18.44 4.89
CA THR A 92 -18.33 -18.05 3.63
C THR A 92 -18.57 -16.54 3.58
N LEU A 93 -18.04 -15.89 2.54
CA LEU A 93 -18.23 -14.46 2.30
C LEU A 93 -19.72 -14.12 2.15
N ASN A 94 -20.16 -13.02 2.77
CA ASN A 94 -21.54 -12.52 2.86
C ASN A 94 -22.52 -13.41 3.66
N THR A 95 -22.09 -14.58 4.12
CA THR A 95 -22.85 -15.46 5.02
C THR A 95 -22.29 -15.37 6.44
N ASP A 96 -21.00 -15.67 6.59
CA ASP A 96 -20.31 -15.67 7.89
C ASP A 96 -19.59 -14.36 8.14
N TYR A 97 -19.04 -13.75 7.10
CA TYR A 97 -18.27 -12.50 7.21
C TYR A 97 -18.47 -11.58 6.01
N ILE A 98 -18.10 -10.32 6.22
CA ILE A 98 -17.95 -9.31 5.17
C ILE A 98 -16.52 -8.73 5.21
N VAL A 99 -16.13 -8.05 4.13
CA VAL A 99 -14.91 -7.26 4.06
C VAL A 99 -15.23 -5.77 4.12
N GLU A 100 -14.38 -5.02 4.78
CA GLU A 100 -14.55 -3.58 4.96
C GLU A 100 -13.34 -2.80 4.42
N PRO A 101 -13.58 -1.56 3.91
CA PRO A 101 -14.83 -0.79 3.93
C PRO A 101 -15.88 -1.36 2.98
N THR A 102 -17.16 -1.42 3.43
CA THR A 102 -18.28 -1.90 2.59
C THR A 102 -18.51 -1.00 1.36
N ASN A 103 -18.23 0.29 1.50
CA ASN A 103 -18.32 1.29 0.43
C ASN A 103 -16.93 1.93 0.22
N PRO A 104 -16.01 1.23 -0.48
CA PRO A 104 -14.67 1.71 -0.67
C PRO A 104 -14.63 2.94 -1.57
N ARG A 105 -13.70 3.85 -1.28
CA ARG A 105 -13.49 5.08 -2.06
C ARG A 105 -12.95 4.72 -3.45
N VAL A 106 -13.42 5.45 -4.46
CA VAL A 106 -12.83 5.39 -5.82
C VAL A 106 -11.44 5.99 -5.82
N ILE A 107 -10.47 5.25 -6.33
CA ILE A 107 -9.06 5.68 -6.42
C ILE A 107 -8.63 5.98 -7.86
N LYS A 108 -9.34 5.42 -8.84
CA LYS A 108 -9.06 5.63 -10.27
C LYS A 108 -10.25 5.26 -11.13
N ILE A 109 -10.44 5.99 -12.24
CA ILE A 109 -11.36 5.61 -13.33
C ILE A 109 -10.56 5.68 -14.64
N THR A 110 -10.51 4.57 -15.38
CA THR A 110 -9.84 4.53 -16.68
C THR A 110 -10.48 3.48 -17.59
N GLY A 111 -10.65 3.80 -18.88
CA GLY A 111 -11.23 2.89 -19.87
C GLY A 111 -12.62 2.34 -19.49
N GLY A 112 -13.44 3.13 -18.77
CA GLY A 112 -14.75 2.68 -18.26
C GLY A 112 -14.68 1.77 -17.02
N THR A 113 -13.51 1.46 -16.51
CA THR A 113 -13.32 0.66 -15.29
C THR A 113 -13.07 1.57 -14.10
N THR A 114 -13.82 1.34 -13.02
CA THR A 114 -13.66 2.03 -11.72
C THR A 114 -12.84 1.14 -10.78
N TYR A 115 -11.81 1.71 -10.20
CA TYR A 115 -10.96 1.06 -9.21
C TYR A 115 -11.21 1.69 -7.84
N TYR A 116 -11.21 0.84 -6.81
CA TYR A 116 -11.53 1.21 -5.44
C TYR A 116 -10.34 0.99 -4.52
N GLU A 117 -10.34 1.67 -3.38
CA GLU A 117 -9.41 1.37 -2.30
C GLU A 117 -9.59 -0.07 -1.82
N PRO A 118 -8.50 -0.71 -1.34
CA PRO A 118 -8.56 -2.10 -0.90
C PRO A 118 -9.35 -2.25 0.40
N TYR A 119 -9.82 -3.47 0.65
CA TYR A 119 -10.35 -3.85 1.95
C TYR A 119 -9.20 -4.06 2.94
N ASN A 120 -9.44 -3.77 4.21
CA ASN A 120 -8.41 -3.88 5.25
C ASN A 120 -8.92 -4.48 6.57
N GLN A 121 -10.15 -4.95 6.57
CA GLN A 121 -10.77 -5.59 7.71
C GLN A 121 -11.71 -6.70 7.25
N ILE A 122 -11.77 -7.78 8.01
CA ILE A 122 -12.75 -8.85 7.90
C ILE A 122 -13.62 -8.78 9.15
N THR A 123 -14.93 -8.72 8.98
CA THR A 123 -15.90 -8.59 10.09
C THR A 123 -16.88 -9.76 10.04
N ILE A 124 -16.98 -10.52 11.13
CA ILE A 124 -17.97 -11.60 11.29
C ILE A 124 -19.37 -11.00 11.38
N LEU A 125 -20.32 -11.60 10.68
CA LEU A 125 -21.73 -11.24 10.74
C LEU A 125 -22.38 -11.87 11.96
N ASP A 126 -22.21 -11.22 13.11
CA ASP A 126 -22.57 -11.70 14.45
C ASP A 126 -24.01 -12.20 14.59
N THR A 127 -24.94 -11.64 13.81
CA THR A 127 -26.36 -12.05 13.81
C THR A 127 -26.68 -13.20 12.87
N ARG A 128 -25.75 -13.62 12.02
CA ARG A 128 -25.96 -14.65 10.99
C ARG A 128 -25.07 -15.86 11.15
N SER A 129 -23.83 -15.67 11.59
CA SER A 129 -22.84 -16.73 11.77
C SER A 129 -22.75 -17.14 13.23
N SER A 130 -22.55 -18.44 13.49
CA SER A 130 -22.14 -18.96 14.78
C SER A 130 -20.64 -18.87 15.01
N GLU A 131 -19.88 -18.68 13.92
CA GLU A 131 -18.42 -18.66 13.96
C GLU A 131 -17.87 -17.37 14.57
N ARG A 132 -16.75 -17.49 15.26
CA ARG A 132 -16.05 -16.37 15.89
C ARG A 132 -14.54 -16.51 15.73
N PHE A 133 -13.85 -15.40 15.72
CA PHE A 133 -12.40 -15.41 15.93
C PHE A 133 -12.10 -15.65 17.41
N ASP A 134 -11.08 -16.44 17.70
CA ASP A 134 -10.63 -16.62 19.09
C ASP A 134 -9.33 -15.83 19.34
N PRO A 135 -9.40 -14.72 20.12
CA PRO A 135 -8.21 -13.94 20.45
C PRO A 135 -7.23 -14.66 21.39
N SER A 136 -7.61 -15.75 22.02
CA SER A 136 -6.75 -16.52 22.92
C SER A 136 -5.79 -17.46 22.17
N ILE A 137 -6.17 -17.88 20.96
CA ILE A 137 -5.40 -18.78 20.11
C ILE A 137 -4.53 -17.96 19.15
N LYS A 138 -3.23 -18.23 19.13
CA LYS A 138 -2.30 -17.55 18.24
C LYS A 138 -2.37 -18.11 16.81
N ASN A 139 -2.38 -17.21 15.83
CA ASN A 139 -2.37 -17.57 14.41
C ASN A 139 -3.55 -18.46 13.98
N ASN A 140 -4.67 -18.42 14.69
CA ASN A 140 -5.83 -19.27 14.42
C ASN A 140 -6.67 -18.81 13.22
N VAL A 141 -6.35 -17.69 12.59
CA VAL A 141 -7.03 -17.25 11.37
C VAL A 141 -6.07 -17.30 10.19
N GLN A 142 -6.43 -18.06 9.17
CA GLN A 142 -5.71 -18.12 7.90
C GLN A 142 -6.50 -17.36 6.83
N VAL A 143 -5.86 -16.44 6.16
CA VAL A 143 -6.46 -15.68 5.05
C VAL A 143 -5.63 -15.86 3.79
N THR A 144 -6.25 -16.39 2.75
CA THR A 144 -5.70 -16.47 1.40
C THR A 144 -6.28 -15.33 0.58
N ALA A 145 -5.46 -14.44 0.06
CA ALA A 145 -5.91 -13.26 -0.67
C ALA A 145 -4.86 -12.75 -1.67
N LYS A 146 -5.28 -11.91 -2.60
CA LYS A 146 -4.38 -11.02 -3.34
C LYS A 146 -4.19 -9.73 -2.54
N TRP A 147 -2.99 -9.53 -2.00
CA TRP A 147 -2.69 -8.41 -1.12
C TRP A 147 -2.25 -7.17 -1.88
N GLY A 148 -2.58 -6.01 -1.35
CA GLY A 148 -2.19 -4.69 -1.86
C GLY A 148 -3.33 -3.98 -2.59
N TYR A 149 -2.99 -3.09 -3.52
CA TYR A 149 -3.92 -2.31 -4.32
C TYR A 149 -4.10 -2.92 -5.70
N SER A 150 -5.32 -2.97 -6.21
CA SER A 150 -5.62 -3.48 -7.57
C SER A 150 -5.00 -2.61 -8.67
N THR A 151 -4.76 -1.35 -8.40
CA THR A 151 -4.05 -0.39 -9.26
C THR A 151 -3.37 0.67 -8.41
N VAL A 152 -2.30 1.28 -8.93
CA VAL A 152 -1.65 2.42 -8.27
C VAL A 152 -2.55 3.65 -8.37
N PRO A 153 -2.93 4.30 -7.24
CA PRO A 153 -3.69 5.54 -7.25
C PRO A 153 -2.94 6.66 -7.99
N GLU A 154 -3.67 7.55 -8.67
CA GLU A 154 -3.05 8.61 -9.48
C GLU A 154 -2.27 9.64 -8.63
N ASP A 155 -2.74 9.91 -7.42
CA ASP A 155 -2.05 10.77 -6.46
C ASP A 155 -0.74 10.14 -5.96
N ILE A 156 -0.67 8.82 -5.79
CA ILE A 156 0.56 8.09 -5.49
C ILE A 156 1.54 8.12 -6.66
N LYS A 157 1.07 8.04 -7.91
CA LYS A 157 1.93 8.23 -9.10
C LYS A 157 2.52 9.64 -9.11
N THR A 158 1.69 10.66 -8.88
CA THR A 158 2.13 12.05 -8.80
C THR A 158 3.19 12.24 -7.70
N ALA A 159 2.94 11.70 -6.51
CA ALA A 159 3.91 11.72 -5.41
C ALA A 159 5.23 11.03 -5.79
N THR A 160 5.14 9.92 -6.53
CA THR A 160 6.33 9.19 -7.01
C THR A 160 7.12 10.01 -8.01
N LEU A 161 6.46 10.68 -8.98
CA LEU A 161 7.13 11.55 -9.96
C LEU A 161 7.86 12.71 -9.28
N ILE A 162 7.21 13.41 -8.36
CA ILE A 162 7.81 14.52 -7.61
C ILE A 162 9.05 14.04 -6.83
N GLN A 163 8.91 12.95 -6.10
CA GLN A 163 10.01 12.43 -5.27
C GLN A 163 11.14 11.82 -6.11
N ALA A 164 10.81 11.12 -7.21
CA ALA A 164 11.80 10.55 -8.12
C ALA A 164 12.61 11.64 -8.83
N LEU A 165 11.96 12.71 -9.30
CA LEU A 165 12.65 13.87 -9.85
C LEU A 165 13.68 14.45 -8.85
N ARG A 166 13.29 14.54 -7.59
CA ARG A 166 14.15 15.02 -6.53
C ARG A 166 15.38 14.12 -6.33
N TYR A 167 15.20 12.81 -6.32
CA TYR A 167 16.30 11.84 -6.26
C TYR A 167 17.19 11.89 -7.51
N PHE A 168 16.60 12.00 -8.69
CA PHE A 168 17.33 12.09 -9.94
C PHE A 168 18.23 13.31 -9.99
N LYS A 169 17.74 14.50 -9.59
CA LYS A 169 18.54 15.74 -9.54
C LYS A 169 19.62 15.73 -8.46
N ARG A 170 19.45 14.93 -7.42
CA ARG A 170 20.41 14.84 -6.32
C ARG A 170 21.78 14.29 -6.72
N LYS A 171 21.88 13.52 -7.82
CA LYS A 171 23.15 13.04 -8.36
C LYS A 171 24.09 14.19 -8.76
N ASP A 172 23.52 15.33 -9.15
CA ASP A 172 24.25 16.52 -9.62
C ASP A 172 24.53 17.53 -8.49
N THR A 173 23.94 17.32 -7.30
CA THR A 173 24.07 18.19 -6.11
C THR A 173 24.40 17.36 -4.86
N PRO A 174 25.68 16.96 -4.66
CA PRO A 174 26.04 15.97 -3.63
C PRO A 174 25.83 16.45 -2.18
N PHE A 175 25.73 17.74 -1.92
CA PHE A 175 25.69 18.28 -0.55
C PHE A 175 24.29 18.68 -0.04
N ASN A 176 23.22 18.28 -0.70
CA ASN A 176 21.84 18.56 -0.24
C ASN A 176 21.51 20.08 -0.12
N THR A 177 22.34 20.93 -0.66
CA THR A 177 22.18 22.39 -0.67
C THR A 177 22.00 22.86 -2.10
N TYR A 178 20.88 23.50 -2.38
CA TYR A 178 20.70 24.31 -3.57
C TYR A 178 20.90 25.78 -3.12
N GLY A 179 21.99 26.35 -3.47
CA GLY A 179 22.29 27.75 -3.17
C GLY A 179 22.66 28.48 -4.44
N ASP A 180 22.03 29.59 -4.72
CA ASP A 180 22.58 30.59 -5.62
C ASP A 180 23.71 31.29 -4.87
N VAL A 181 24.93 31.19 -5.40
CA VAL A 181 26.15 31.77 -4.82
C VAL A 181 26.02 33.30 -4.61
N ASN A 182 25.08 33.94 -5.30
CA ASN A 182 24.84 35.37 -5.23
C ASN A 182 23.84 35.79 -4.13
N THR A 183 23.02 34.90 -3.62
CA THR A 183 21.97 35.26 -2.64
C THR A 183 22.23 34.74 -1.23
N GLY A 184 23.24 33.88 -1.04
CA GLY A 184 23.61 33.36 0.28
C GLY A 184 22.53 32.48 0.94
N VAL A 185 21.46 32.10 0.22
CA VAL A 185 20.37 31.28 0.73
C VAL A 185 20.70 29.83 0.46
N SER A 186 20.95 29.10 1.52
CA SER A 186 21.15 27.63 1.49
C SER A 186 19.88 26.95 1.98
N GLU A 187 19.07 26.41 1.07
CA GLU A 187 17.91 25.60 1.46
C GLU A 187 18.32 24.15 1.72
N LEU A 188 18.11 23.73 2.96
CA LEU A 188 18.25 22.31 3.34
C LEU A 188 17.02 21.54 2.87
N PHE A 189 17.16 20.70 1.86
CA PHE A 189 16.05 19.86 1.43
C PHE A 189 15.70 18.82 2.49
N SER A 190 14.46 18.82 2.96
CA SER A 190 13.93 17.74 3.79
C SER A 190 13.99 16.39 3.01
N ARG A 191 14.03 15.26 3.73
CA ARG A 191 14.11 13.93 3.09
C ARG A 191 12.92 13.62 2.19
N LEU A 192 11.75 14.16 2.53
CA LEU A 192 10.50 13.99 1.81
C LEU A 192 10.02 15.38 1.37
N ASP A 193 9.58 15.47 0.12
CA ASP A 193 9.02 16.71 -0.42
C ASP A 193 7.74 17.10 0.33
N PRO A 194 7.50 18.40 0.64
CA PRO A 194 6.31 18.85 1.37
C PRO A 194 5.00 18.50 0.67
N ASP A 195 4.94 18.60 -0.66
CA ASP A 195 3.76 18.25 -1.45
C ASP A 195 3.51 16.75 -1.39
N VAL A 196 4.56 15.94 -1.51
CA VAL A 196 4.49 14.48 -1.32
C VAL A 196 4.00 14.14 0.09
N GLN A 197 4.50 14.83 1.14
CA GLN A 197 4.01 14.62 2.51
C GLN A 197 2.50 14.86 2.62
N THR A 198 1.99 15.90 1.96
CA THR A 198 0.57 16.25 1.98
C THR A 198 -0.27 15.18 1.30
N ILE A 199 0.17 14.68 0.13
CA ILE A 199 -0.49 13.58 -0.58
C ILE A 199 -0.52 12.31 0.29
N LEU A 200 0.62 11.94 0.87
CA LEU A 200 0.75 10.69 1.60
C LEU A 200 -0.01 10.65 2.93
N LYS A 201 -0.39 11.80 3.52
CA LYS A 201 -1.18 11.84 4.77
C LYS A 201 -2.47 11.03 4.68
N GLY A 202 -3.17 11.10 3.53
CA GLY A 202 -4.41 10.37 3.30
C GLY A 202 -4.24 8.86 3.05
N HIS A 203 -3.01 8.40 2.85
CA HIS A 203 -2.70 7.00 2.51
C HIS A 203 -1.99 6.23 3.63
N LYS A 204 -1.62 6.90 4.73
CA LYS A 204 -0.98 6.23 5.86
C LYS A 204 -1.91 5.18 6.46
N LYS A 205 -1.37 4.00 6.72
CA LYS A 205 -2.12 2.96 7.45
C LYS A 205 -2.26 3.39 8.91
N VAL A 206 -3.52 3.55 9.36
CA VAL A 206 -3.82 3.78 10.77
C VAL A 206 -3.87 2.43 11.47
N THR A 207 -3.00 2.21 12.44
CA THR A 207 -3.10 1.06 13.35
C THR A 207 -3.98 1.46 14.53
N LEU A 208 -4.98 0.64 14.86
CA LEU A 208 -5.93 0.89 15.97
C LEU A 208 -5.28 0.88 17.37
N SER A 209 -3.96 0.81 17.47
CA SER A 209 -3.22 0.92 18.73
C SER A 209 -2.93 2.35 19.18
N GLY A 210 -3.49 3.37 18.50
CA GLY A 210 -3.35 4.77 18.90
C GLY A 210 -1.96 5.38 18.69
N THR A 211 -1.02 4.66 18.12
CA THR A 211 0.31 5.19 17.79
C THR A 211 0.39 5.42 16.28
N ILE A 212 0.41 6.69 15.88
CA ILE A 212 0.81 7.09 14.53
C ILE A 212 2.33 6.92 14.49
N LEU A 213 2.83 6.05 13.62
CA LEU A 213 4.25 5.94 13.31
C LEU A 213 4.70 7.10 12.44
#